data_2d136bbcdb5b689b7525c947ba47df64
#
_entry.id   2d136bbcdb5b689b7525c947ba47df64
#
_cell.length_a   1.000
_cell.length_b   1.000
_cell.length_c   1.000
_cell.angle_alpha   90.00
_cell.angle_beta   90.00
_cell.angle_gamma   90.00
#
_symmetry.space_group_name_H-M   'P 1'
#
loop_
_entity.id
_entity.type
_entity.pdbx_description
1 polymer ?
#
loop_
_entity_poly.entity_id
_entity_poly.type
_entity_poly.pdbx_seq_one_letter_code
_entity_poly.pdbx_strand_id
1 'polypeptide(L)'
;MEILNPTKQRLEEIEREIIELKRKESDLREKWEFEKSVIQRIQKLKSDIEAARMEAENYEREGNLEKVAEIRYSKLYELEHQLKEANDEYEKIQEQGSMLRQEVGSEEIAEIVSKWTGI
;
A
#
# COMPACT_ATOMS: atom_id res chain seq x y z
N MET A 1 -22.51 -50.74 13.22
CA MET A 1 -23.02 -49.45 13.61
C MET A 1 -21.87 -48.44 13.60
N GLU A 2 -22.01 -47.50 12.78
CA GLU A 2 -21.01 -46.49 12.80
C GLU A 2 -21.28 -45.46 13.86
N ILE A 3 -20.44 -45.51 14.79
CA ILE A 3 -20.42 -44.42 15.74
C ILE A 3 -19.63 -43.33 15.08
N LEU A 4 -20.28 -42.28 14.78
CA LEU A 4 -19.61 -41.09 14.34
C LEU A 4 -18.53 -40.76 15.34
N ASN A 5 -17.33 -40.87 14.91
CA ASN A 5 -16.20 -40.59 15.74
C ASN A 5 -16.12 -39.07 15.98
N PRO A 6 -16.46 -38.60 17.18
CA PRO A 6 -16.46 -37.16 17.47
C PRO A 6 -15.08 -36.54 17.25
N THR A 7 -14.04 -37.31 17.44
CA THR A 7 -12.65 -36.86 17.22
C THR A 7 -12.38 -36.59 15.74
N LYS A 8 -12.89 -37.49 14.89
CA LYS A 8 -12.72 -37.30 13.44
C LYS A 8 -13.46 -36.07 12.93
N GLN A 9 -14.70 -35.87 13.38
CA GLN A 9 -15.49 -34.70 13.05
C GLN A 9 -14.82 -33.43 13.53
N ARG A 10 -14.26 -33.44 14.72
CA ARG A 10 -13.57 -32.30 15.26
C ARG A 10 -12.29 -31.99 14.47
N LEU A 11 -11.58 -33.02 14.05
CA LEU A 11 -10.38 -32.81 13.19
C LEU A 11 -10.78 -32.21 11.87
N GLU A 12 -11.86 -32.65 11.26
CA GLU A 12 -12.35 -32.05 10.01
C GLU A 12 -12.74 -30.58 10.19
N GLU A 13 -13.41 -30.27 11.31
CA GLU A 13 -13.76 -28.88 11.63
C GLU A 13 -12.52 -28.01 11.83
N ILE A 14 -11.53 -28.53 12.55
CA ILE A 14 -10.27 -27.83 12.78
C ILE A 14 -9.54 -27.60 11.46
N GLU A 15 -9.50 -28.60 10.59
CA GLU A 15 -8.88 -28.47 9.28
C GLU A 15 -9.55 -27.39 8.43
N ARG A 16 -10.89 -27.32 8.47
CA ARG A 16 -11.64 -26.28 7.77
C ARG A 16 -11.35 -24.89 8.34
N GLU A 17 -11.29 -24.80 9.66
CA GLU A 17 -10.96 -23.54 10.33
C GLU A 17 -9.55 -23.07 9.98
N ILE A 18 -8.59 -23.98 9.93
CA ILE A 18 -7.21 -23.67 9.56
C ILE A 18 -7.15 -23.16 8.11
N ILE A 19 -7.83 -23.84 7.19
CA ILE A 19 -7.87 -23.43 5.79
C ILE A 19 -8.47 -22.04 5.65
N GLU A 20 -9.57 -21.79 6.36
CA GLU A 20 -10.23 -20.50 6.32
C GLU A 20 -9.38 -19.38 6.91
N LEU A 21 -8.71 -19.66 8.03
CA LEU A 21 -7.79 -18.71 8.66
C LEU A 21 -6.60 -18.40 7.76
N LYS A 22 -6.05 -19.40 7.09
CA LYS A 22 -4.95 -19.20 6.14
C LYS A 22 -5.39 -18.35 4.96
N ARG A 23 -6.61 -18.55 4.49
CA ARG A 23 -7.16 -17.73 3.39
C ARG A 23 -7.33 -16.29 3.83
N LYS A 24 -7.86 -16.05 5.02
CA LYS A 24 -8.00 -14.69 5.57
C LYS A 24 -6.65 -14.02 5.77
N GLU A 25 -5.68 -14.76 6.26
CA GLU A 25 -4.32 -14.25 6.43
C GLU A 25 -3.72 -13.84 5.08
N SER A 26 -3.88 -14.70 4.06
CA SER A 26 -3.39 -14.41 2.72
C SER A 26 -4.05 -13.17 2.13
N ASP A 27 -5.38 -13.04 2.27
CA ASP A 27 -6.12 -11.88 1.79
C ASP A 27 -5.67 -10.59 2.49
N LEU A 28 -5.47 -10.66 3.81
CA LEU A 28 -5.00 -9.53 4.59
C LEU A 28 -3.58 -9.12 4.19
N ARG A 29 -2.72 -10.10 3.94
CA ARG A 29 -1.35 -9.85 3.50
C ARG A 29 -1.32 -9.19 2.13
N GLU A 30 -2.14 -9.66 1.20
CA GLU A 30 -2.25 -9.06 -0.11
C GLU A 30 -2.70 -7.60 -0.04
N LYS A 31 -3.70 -7.32 0.79
CA LYS A 31 -4.17 -5.96 1.01
C LYS A 31 -3.07 -5.08 1.59
N TRP A 32 -2.36 -5.59 2.57
CA TRP A 32 -1.26 -4.87 3.20
C TRP A 32 -0.13 -4.56 2.21
N GLU A 33 0.26 -5.56 1.41
CA GLU A 33 1.29 -5.38 0.40
C GLU A 33 0.88 -4.40 -0.68
N PHE A 34 -0.38 -4.46 -1.11
CA PHE A 34 -0.93 -3.53 -2.08
C PHE A 34 -0.89 -2.09 -1.54
N GLU A 35 -1.39 -1.88 -0.33
CA GLU A 35 -1.37 -0.57 0.31
C GLU A 35 0.05 -0.03 0.47
N LYS A 36 0.96 -0.90 0.90
CA LYS A 36 2.37 -0.55 1.03
C LYS A 36 2.96 -0.12 -0.31
N SER A 37 2.64 -0.85 -1.39
CA SER A 37 3.14 -0.52 -2.73
C SER A 37 2.64 0.84 -3.20
N VAL A 38 1.39 1.18 -2.91
CA VAL A 38 0.81 2.49 -3.25
C VAL A 38 1.52 3.60 -2.49
N ILE A 39 1.77 3.42 -1.20
CA ILE A 39 2.50 4.39 -0.38
C ILE A 39 3.92 4.58 -0.90
N GLN A 40 4.60 3.52 -1.24
CA GLN A 40 5.96 3.60 -1.80
C GLN A 40 5.97 4.32 -3.14
N ARG A 41 4.96 4.10 -3.97
CA ARG A 41 4.82 4.81 -5.24
C ARG A 41 4.61 6.31 -5.03
N ILE A 42 3.78 6.68 -4.06
CA ILE A 42 3.57 8.08 -3.70
C ILE A 42 4.88 8.73 -3.24
N GLN A 43 5.63 8.06 -2.38
CA GLN A 43 6.90 8.57 -1.89
C GLN A 43 7.92 8.74 -3.01
N LYS A 44 7.99 7.77 -3.91
CA LYS A 44 8.87 7.84 -5.07
C LYS A 44 8.50 8.99 -6.00
N LEU A 45 7.22 9.16 -6.28
CA LEU A 45 6.73 10.26 -7.12
C LEU A 45 7.04 11.62 -6.51
N LYS A 46 6.87 11.76 -5.19
CA LYS A 46 7.25 13.01 -4.49
C LYS A 46 8.73 13.29 -4.60
N SER A 47 9.56 12.26 -4.46
CA SER A 47 11.00 12.37 -4.61
C SER A 47 11.39 12.76 -6.06
N ASP A 48 10.76 12.14 -7.04
CA ASP A 48 11.00 12.42 -8.45
C ASP A 48 10.58 13.86 -8.82
N ILE A 49 9.47 14.33 -8.26
CA ILE A 49 9.01 15.72 -8.45
C ILE A 49 10.03 16.69 -7.88
N GLU A 50 10.51 16.42 -6.68
CA GLU A 50 11.53 17.28 -6.06
C GLU A 50 12.82 17.31 -6.88
N ALA A 51 13.28 16.16 -7.35
CA ALA A 51 14.46 16.07 -8.21
C ALA A 51 14.26 16.84 -9.52
N ALA A 52 13.08 16.74 -10.12
CA ALA A 52 12.77 17.47 -11.36
C ALA A 52 12.73 18.97 -11.13
N ARG A 53 12.20 19.43 -10.01
CA ARG A 53 12.21 20.86 -9.64
C ARG A 53 13.63 21.38 -9.47
N MET A 54 14.48 20.63 -8.81
CA MET A 54 15.89 21.00 -8.63
C MET A 54 16.62 21.04 -9.96
N GLU A 55 16.35 20.10 -10.85
CA GLU A 55 16.92 20.08 -12.19
C GLU A 55 16.49 21.31 -12.98
N ALA A 56 15.22 21.68 -12.92
CA ALA A 56 14.71 22.88 -13.57
C ALA A 56 15.37 24.14 -13.03
N GLU A 57 15.56 24.24 -11.71
CA GLU A 57 16.25 25.37 -11.09
C GLU A 57 17.70 25.47 -11.56
N ASN A 58 18.39 24.35 -11.70
CA ASN A 58 19.75 24.31 -12.18
C ASN A 58 19.86 24.81 -13.63
N TYR A 59 18.94 24.37 -14.50
CA TYR A 59 18.90 24.87 -15.86
C TYR A 59 18.54 26.35 -15.95
N GLU A 60 17.68 26.81 -15.04
CA GLU A 60 17.34 28.23 -14.95
C GLU A 60 18.56 29.06 -14.62
N ARG A 61 19.40 28.61 -13.68
CA ARG A 61 20.68 29.28 -13.36
C ARG A 61 21.65 29.31 -14.53
N GLU A 62 21.64 28.25 -15.34
CA GLU A 62 22.47 28.18 -16.53
C GLU A 62 21.93 29.01 -17.71
N GLY A 63 20.70 29.51 -17.56
CA GLY A 63 20.06 30.27 -18.63
C GLY A 63 19.44 29.39 -19.71
N ASN A 64 19.34 28.09 -19.52
CA ASN A 64 18.76 27.16 -20.47
C ASN A 64 17.24 27.11 -20.31
N LEU A 65 16.57 28.13 -20.82
CA LEU A 65 15.13 28.29 -20.68
C LEU A 65 14.34 27.23 -21.43
N GLU A 66 14.86 26.68 -22.49
CA GLU A 66 14.21 25.63 -23.27
C GLU A 66 14.04 24.36 -22.42
N LYS A 67 15.10 23.94 -21.74
CA LYS A 67 15.05 22.79 -20.88
C LYS A 67 14.20 23.03 -19.62
N VAL A 68 14.21 24.23 -19.09
CA VAL A 68 13.33 24.61 -17.98
C VAL A 68 11.87 24.43 -18.36
N ALA A 69 11.50 24.93 -19.54
CA ALA A 69 10.14 24.81 -20.04
C ALA A 69 9.76 23.35 -20.27
N GLU A 70 10.64 22.57 -20.85
CA GLU A 70 10.43 21.14 -21.08
C GLU A 70 10.16 20.40 -19.77
N ILE A 71 10.96 20.64 -18.75
CA ILE A 71 10.79 20.00 -17.43
C ILE A 71 9.48 20.45 -16.77
N ARG A 72 9.22 21.74 -16.72
CA ARG A 72 8.05 22.29 -16.03
C ARG A 72 6.73 21.93 -16.69
N TYR A 73 6.68 21.96 -18.02
CA TYR A 73 5.41 21.75 -18.72
C TYR A 73 5.18 20.31 -19.17
N SER A 74 6.21 19.48 -19.18
CA SER A 74 6.08 18.09 -19.59
C SER A 74 6.34 17.15 -18.41
N LYS A 75 7.55 17.09 -17.92
CA LYS A 75 7.97 16.14 -16.91
C LYS A 75 7.27 16.36 -15.56
N LEU A 76 7.24 17.58 -15.05
CA LEU A 76 6.56 17.88 -13.79
C LEU A 76 5.06 17.69 -13.89
N TYR A 77 4.46 18.08 -15.00
CA TYR A 77 3.04 17.87 -15.23
C TYR A 77 2.68 16.39 -15.18
N GLU A 78 3.45 15.55 -15.86
CA GLU A 78 3.24 14.10 -15.87
C GLU A 78 3.41 13.49 -14.47
N LEU A 79 4.45 13.87 -13.75
CA LEU A 79 4.69 13.38 -12.41
C LEU A 79 3.60 13.80 -11.43
N GLU A 80 3.14 15.05 -11.52
CA GLU A 80 2.06 15.54 -10.67
C GLU A 80 0.75 14.84 -10.98
N HIS A 81 0.49 14.52 -12.24
CA HIS A 81 -0.68 13.78 -12.64
C HIS A 81 -0.64 12.35 -12.07
N GLN A 82 0.49 11.68 -12.18
CA GLN A 82 0.68 10.35 -11.60
C GLN A 82 0.55 10.38 -10.07
N LEU A 83 1.06 11.41 -9.43
CA LEU A 83 0.92 11.57 -7.99
C LEU A 83 -0.54 11.73 -7.57
N LYS A 84 -1.31 12.50 -8.33
CA LYS A 84 -2.73 12.65 -8.08
C LYS A 84 -3.47 11.33 -8.20
N GLU A 85 -3.18 10.56 -9.24
CA GLU A 85 -3.77 9.23 -9.41
C GLU A 85 -3.42 8.30 -8.25
N ALA A 86 -2.17 8.32 -7.81
CA ALA A 86 -1.72 7.50 -6.69
C ALA A 86 -2.40 7.91 -5.37
N ASN A 87 -2.55 9.21 -5.14
CA ASN A 87 -3.26 9.71 -3.97
C ASN A 87 -4.74 9.32 -3.99
N ASP A 88 -5.39 9.39 -5.15
CA ASP A 88 -6.79 8.98 -5.29
C ASP A 88 -6.95 7.49 -5.00
N GLU A 89 -6.02 6.68 -5.47
CA GLU A 89 -6.00 5.26 -5.19
C GLU A 89 -5.82 4.97 -3.70
N TYR A 90 -4.94 5.72 -3.05
CA TYR A 90 -4.72 5.62 -1.61
C TYR A 90 -5.97 6.01 -0.81
N GLU A 91 -6.67 7.07 -1.21
CA GLU A 91 -7.93 7.47 -0.58
C GLU A 91 -8.98 6.37 -0.67
N LYS A 92 -9.09 5.71 -1.82
CA LYS A 92 -10.01 4.59 -1.99
C LYS A 92 -9.69 3.42 -1.06
N ILE A 93 -8.42 3.14 -0.89
CA ILE A 93 -7.98 2.10 0.05
C ILE A 93 -8.37 2.47 1.47
N GLN A 94 -8.20 3.73 1.85
CA GLN A 94 -8.57 4.20 3.18
C GLN A 94 -10.07 4.12 3.44
N GLU A 95 -10.88 4.41 2.45
CA GLU A 95 -12.34 4.30 2.56
C GLU A 95 -12.78 2.85 2.79
N GLN A 96 -12.04 1.89 2.24
CA GLN A 96 -12.33 0.47 2.39
C GLN A 96 -11.78 -0.13 3.70
N GLY A 97 -11.13 0.67 4.51
CA GLY A 97 -10.50 0.20 5.75
C GLY A 97 -9.06 -0.21 5.56
N SER A 98 -8.18 0.76 5.62
CA SER A 98 -6.75 0.56 5.50
C SER A 98 -6.16 -0.19 6.68
N MET A 99 -5.27 -1.12 6.43
CA MET A 99 -4.52 -1.82 7.46
C MET A 99 -3.36 -1.00 8.01
N LEU A 100 -2.85 -0.06 7.24
CA LEU A 100 -1.72 0.77 7.64
C LEU A 100 -2.16 2.07 8.28
N ARG A 101 -3.40 2.45 8.03
CA ARG A 101 -3.97 3.62 8.65
C ARG A 101 -4.88 3.21 9.78
N GLN A 102 -4.61 3.78 10.89
CA GLN A 102 -5.28 3.39 12.09
C GLN A 102 -6.10 4.52 12.62
N GLU A 103 -7.32 4.59 12.20
CA GLU A 103 -8.19 5.63 12.67
C GLU A 103 -8.83 5.27 13.99
N VAL A 104 -9.29 4.05 14.13
CA VAL A 104 -10.01 3.62 15.32
C VAL A 104 -9.50 2.26 15.75
N GLY A 105 -9.12 2.14 16.99
CA GLY A 105 -8.61 0.91 17.55
C GLY A 105 -7.27 0.51 16.96
N SER A 106 -6.58 1.48 16.51
CA SER A 106 -5.44 1.32 15.68
C SER A 106 -4.23 0.69 16.33
N GLU A 107 -3.97 1.00 17.57
CA GLU A 107 -2.85 0.40 18.28
C GLU A 107 -3.06 -1.09 18.47
N GLU A 108 -4.29 -1.51 18.73
CA GLU A 108 -4.64 -2.92 18.86
C GLU A 108 -4.43 -3.68 17.57
N ILE A 109 -4.85 -3.11 16.45
CA ILE A 109 -4.66 -3.71 15.12
C ILE A 109 -3.18 -3.78 14.78
N ALA A 110 -2.43 -2.73 15.08
CA ALA A 110 -0.98 -2.71 14.87
C ALA A 110 -0.27 -3.78 15.69
N GLU A 111 -0.65 -3.95 16.93
CA GLU A 111 -0.10 -5.00 17.77
C GLU A 111 -0.40 -6.40 17.23
N ILE A 112 -1.62 -6.63 16.77
CA ILE A 112 -2.02 -7.91 16.20
C ILE A 112 -1.22 -8.20 14.91
N VAL A 113 -1.11 -7.24 14.03
CA VAL A 113 -0.35 -7.37 12.79
C VAL A 113 1.13 -7.59 13.10
N SER A 114 1.67 -6.85 14.05
CA SER A 114 3.05 -6.99 14.50
C SER A 114 3.33 -8.39 15.06
N LYS A 115 2.44 -8.91 15.87
CA LYS A 115 2.56 -10.28 16.40
C LYS A 115 2.49 -11.32 15.30
N TRP A 116 1.61 -11.14 14.32
CA TRP A 116 1.44 -12.07 13.21
C TRP A 116 2.64 -12.10 12.27
N THR A 117 3.27 -10.95 12.08
CA THR A 117 4.43 -10.84 11.19
C THR A 117 5.75 -11.10 11.91
N GLY A 118 5.73 -11.23 13.22
CA GLY A 118 6.94 -11.45 14.01
C GLY A 118 7.84 -10.21 14.14
N ILE A 119 7.27 -9.07 13.88
CA ILE A 119 8.00 -7.80 13.99
C ILE A 119 7.86 -7.20 15.36
#